data_fc76591d277e3c2ea83d2f58a30fff2e
#
_entry.id   fc76591d277e3c2ea83d2f58a30fff2e
#
_cell.length_a   1.000
_cell.length_b   1.000
_cell.length_c   1.000
_cell.angle_alpha   90.00
_cell.angle_beta   90.00
_cell.angle_gamma   90.00
#
_symmetry.space_group_name_H-M   'P 1'
#
loop_
_entity.id
_entity.type
_entity.pdbx_description
1 polymer ?
#
loop_
_entity_poly.entity_id
_entity_poly.type
_entity_poly.pdbx_seq_one_letter_code
_entity_poly.pdbx_strand_id
1 'polypeptide(L)'
;MKKTIVLLLAIAPLALFAQKKDIQKTTFEVNGVCGMCKARIEKTAFSIKGVKTASWDIPSHKFTLLFDANKVSLESVHEAIAKAGHDTPLATAPDEVYENLPLCCLYDRKKKEE
;
A
#
# COMPACT_ATOMS: atom_id res chain seq x y z
N MET A 1 -44.13 32.18 42.56
CA MET A 1 -42.92 32.41 41.77
C MET A 1 -42.54 31.12 41.10
N LYS A 2 -42.84 31.03 39.84
CA LYS A 2 -42.47 29.86 39.04
C LYS A 2 -41.07 30.09 38.47
N LYS A 3 -40.12 29.38 39.01
CA LYS A 3 -38.78 29.36 38.40
C LYS A 3 -38.85 28.48 37.18
N THR A 4 -38.85 29.08 36.01
CA THR A 4 -38.73 28.39 34.77
C THR A 4 -37.28 27.95 34.63
N ILE A 5 -37.01 26.69 34.90
CA ILE A 5 -35.68 26.10 34.59
C ILE A 5 -35.68 25.89 33.08
N VAL A 6 -35.09 26.82 32.38
CA VAL A 6 -34.78 26.61 30.96
C VAL A 6 -33.62 25.62 30.95
N LEU A 7 -33.95 24.36 30.76
CA LEU A 7 -32.93 23.33 30.46
C LEU A 7 -32.43 23.59 29.05
N LEU A 8 -31.40 24.39 28.95
CA LEU A 8 -30.63 24.50 27.71
C LEU A 8 -29.98 23.15 27.47
N LEU A 9 -30.69 22.28 26.75
CA LEU A 9 -30.04 21.15 26.11
C LEU A 9 -29.03 21.71 25.10
N ALA A 10 -27.81 21.85 25.53
CA ALA A 10 -26.70 22.07 24.61
C ALA A 10 -26.60 20.79 23.77
N ILE A 11 -27.27 20.77 22.64
CA ILE A 11 -27.03 19.79 21.61
C ILE A 11 -25.65 20.17 21.07
N ALA A 12 -24.62 19.58 21.68
CA ALA A 12 -23.30 19.60 21.07
C ALA A 12 -23.46 18.97 19.70
N PRO A 13 -23.14 19.66 18.60
CA PRO A 13 -23.09 19.00 17.32
C PRO A 13 -22.06 17.90 17.47
N LEU A 14 -22.51 16.67 17.47
CA LEU A 14 -21.67 15.54 17.13
C LEU A 14 -21.20 15.84 15.71
N ALA A 15 -20.09 16.58 15.62
CA ALA A 15 -19.34 16.60 14.39
C ALA A 15 -18.89 15.15 14.18
N LEU A 16 -19.71 14.42 13.47
CA LEU A 16 -19.30 13.21 12.83
C LEU A 16 -18.16 13.64 11.90
N PHE A 17 -16.94 13.58 12.44
CA PHE A 17 -15.78 13.51 11.59
C PHE A 17 -15.86 12.16 10.88
N ALA A 18 -16.74 12.10 9.87
CA ALA A 18 -16.61 11.13 8.84
C ALA A 18 -15.25 11.43 8.23
N GLN A 19 -14.23 10.65 8.64
CA GLN A 19 -12.94 10.68 7.99
C GLN A 19 -13.23 10.45 6.52
N LYS A 20 -13.10 11.51 5.72
CA LYS A 20 -13.20 11.37 4.29
C LYS A 20 -12.11 10.41 3.89
N LYS A 21 -12.50 9.26 3.34
CA LYS A 21 -11.57 8.32 2.73
C LYS A 21 -10.79 9.09 1.68
N ASP A 22 -9.49 9.05 1.77
CA ASP A 22 -8.61 9.63 0.76
C ASP A 22 -8.09 8.51 -0.13
N ILE A 23 -8.94 8.07 -1.05
CA ILE A 23 -8.61 6.97 -1.95
C ILE A 23 -7.76 7.52 -3.10
N GLN A 24 -6.54 7.05 -3.17
CA GLN A 24 -5.61 7.43 -4.22
C GLN A 24 -5.27 6.22 -5.09
N LYS A 25 -5.05 6.48 -6.37
CA LYS A 25 -4.60 5.49 -7.34
C LYS A 25 -3.21 5.87 -7.81
N THR A 26 -2.30 4.91 -7.81
CA THR A 26 -0.94 5.11 -8.32
C THR A 26 -0.49 3.89 -9.09
N THR A 27 0.46 4.10 -10.00
CA THR A 27 1.09 3.04 -10.76
C THR A 27 2.60 3.24 -10.71
N PHE A 28 3.33 2.18 -10.40
CA PHE A 28 4.78 2.20 -10.42
C PHE A 28 5.32 0.83 -10.85
N GLU A 29 6.57 0.80 -11.28
CA GLU A 29 7.21 -0.43 -11.69
C GLU A 29 7.67 -1.25 -10.49
N VAL A 30 7.41 -2.55 -10.51
CA VAL A 30 7.91 -3.51 -9.52
C VAL A 30 8.62 -4.63 -10.28
N ASN A 31 9.83 -4.95 -9.87
CA ASN A 31 10.62 -5.98 -10.52
C ASN A 31 10.15 -7.38 -10.13
N GLY A 32 9.92 -8.19 -11.13
CA GLY A 32 9.49 -9.57 -10.99
C GLY A 32 9.51 -10.25 -12.36
N VAL A 33 9.10 -11.52 -12.45
CA VAL A 33 9.18 -12.28 -13.69
C VAL A 33 7.86 -12.99 -14.01
N CYS A 34 7.28 -13.72 -13.06
CA CYS A 34 6.26 -14.71 -13.36
C CYS A 34 5.03 -14.60 -12.46
N GLY A 35 4.08 -15.51 -12.66
CA GLY A 35 2.86 -15.56 -11.87
C GLY A 35 3.07 -15.75 -10.37
N MET A 36 4.15 -16.40 -9.96
CA MET A 36 4.49 -16.52 -8.53
C MET A 36 4.91 -15.17 -7.94
N CYS A 37 5.62 -14.36 -8.71
CA CYS A 37 5.96 -12.99 -8.32
C CYS A 37 4.69 -12.14 -8.22
N LYS A 38 3.81 -12.24 -9.21
CA LYS A 38 2.51 -11.56 -9.21
C LYS A 38 1.72 -11.88 -7.95
N ALA A 39 1.58 -13.14 -7.61
CA ALA A 39 0.85 -13.58 -6.42
C ALA A 39 1.47 -13.01 -5.15
N ARG A 40 2.80 -13.04 -5.04
CA ARG A 40 3.52 -12.51 -3.87
C ARG A 40 3.37 -11.01 -3.73
N ILE A 41 3.57 -10.27 -4.81
CA ILE A 41 3.47 -8.80 -4.83
C ILE A 41 2.05 -8.37 -4.44
N GLU A 42 1.04 -8.95 -5.08
CA GLU A 42 -0.36 -8.62 -4.83
C GLU A 42 -0.78 -8.99 -3.40
N LYS A 43 -0.43 -10.19 -2.94
CA LYS A 43 -0.74 -10.63 -1.59
C LYS A 43 -0.09 -9.74 -0.54
N THR A 44 1.16 -9.38 -0.75
CA THR A 44 1.90 -8.48 0.15
C THR A 44 1.18 -7.14 0.28
N ALA A 45 0.80 -6.53 -0.84
CA ALA A 45 0.08 -5.26 -0.84
C ALA A 45 -1.30 -5.40 -0.18
N PHE A 46 -2.07 -6.42 -0.52
CA PHE A 46 -3.39 -6.66 0.07
C PHE A 46 -3.37 -6.90 1.57
N SER A 47 -2.26 -7.38 2.12
CA SER A 47 -2.12 -7.58 3.56
C SER A 47 -2.01 -6.28 4.35
N ILE A 48 -1.75 -5.17 3.67
CA ILE A 48 -1.60 -3.87 4.31
C ILE A 48 -2.98 -3.24 4.51
N LYS A 49 -3.29 -2.86 5.75
CA LYS A 49 -4.54 -2.18 6.06
C LYS A 49 -4.59 -0.83 5.33
N GLY A 50 -5.67 -0.61 4.58
CA GLY A 50 -5.85 0.60 3.78
C GLY A 50 -5.65 0.37 2.29
N VAL A 51 -5.08 -0.73 1.87
CA VAL A 51 -5.00 -1.11 0.45
C VAL A 51 -6.35 -1.66 0.00
N LYS A 52 -6.88 -1.09 -1.08
CA LYS A 52 -8.17 -1.45 -1.65
C LYS A 52 -8.04 -2.43 -2.81
N THR A 53 -7.16 -2.13 -3.74
CA THR A 53 -6.84 -3.01 -4.85
C THR A 53 -5.34 -2.98 -5.15
N ALA A 54 -4.84 -4.10 -5.62
CA ALA A 54 -3.45 -4.24 -6.00
C ALA A 54 -3.38 -5.20 -7.19
N SER A 55 -2.77 -4.75 -8.28
CA SER A 55 -2.64 -5.56 -9.50
C SER A 55 -1.28 -5.32 -10.13
N TRP A 56 -0.54 -6.39 -10.34
CA TRP A 56 0.75 -6.34 -11.00
C TRP A 56 0.66 -7.00 -12.38
N ASP A 57 1.07 -6.25 -13.40
CA ASP A 57 1.04 -6.72 -14.78
C ASP A 57 2.38 -7.36 -15.15
N ILE A 58 2.33 -8.63 -15.53
CA ILE A 58 3.56 -9.40 -15.79
C ILE A 58 4.36 -8.81 -16.96
N PRO A 59 3.77 -8.54 -18.15
CA PRO A 59 4.57 -8.07 -19.27
C PRO A 59 5.22 -6.70 -19.06
N SER A 60 4.50 -5.77 -18.43
CA SER A 60 4.98 -4.39 -18.23
C SER A 60 5.69 -4.16 -16.91
N HIS A 61 5.57 -5.08 -15.96
CA HIS A 61 6.01 -4.93 -14.57
C HIS A 61 5.33 -3.78 -13.83
N LYS A 62 4.25 -3.24 -14.37
CA LYS A 62 3.51 -2.14 -13.73
C LYS A 62 2.59 -2.67 -12.65
N PHE A 63 2.72 -2.07 -11.48
CA PHE A 63 1.88 -2.32 -10.33
C PHE A 63 0.91 -1.17 -10.16
N THR A 64 -0.38 -1.48 -10.19
CA THR A 64 -1.45 -0.50 -9.97
C THR A 64 -2.03 -0.69 -8.58
N LEU A 65 -2.01 0.37 -7.79
CA LEU A 65 -2.42 0.37 -6.39
C LEU A 65 -3.54 1.37 -6.18
N LEU A 66 -4.59 0.92 -5.52
CA LEU A 66 -5.65 1.77 -4.99
C LEU A 66 -5.61 1.67 -3.46
N PHE A 67 -5.43 2.78 -2.76
CA PHE A 67 -5.23 2.78 -1.32
C PHE A 67 -5.83 4.01 -0.65
N ASP A 68 -6.13 3.87 0.64
CA ASP A 68 -6.58 4.98 1.47
C ASP A 68 -5.36 5.66 2.11
N ALA A 69 -5.03 6.86 1.64
CA ALA A 69 -3.87 7.62 2.10
C ALA A 69 -3.97 8.06 3.57
N ASN A 70 -5.17 8.00 4.16
CA ASN A 70 -5.35 8.23 5.59
C ASN A 70 -4.91 7.03 6.45
N LYS A 71 -4.81 5.85 5.86
CA LYS A 71 -4.51 4.61 6.58
C LYS A 71 -3.12 4.08 6.30
N VAL A 72 -2.59 4.34 5.11
CA VAL A 72 -1.28 3.83 4.69
C VAL A 72 -0.57 4.84 3.82
N SER A 73 0.74 4.95 3.98
CA SER A 73 1.57 5.76 3.10
C SER A 73 2.02 4.95 1.88
N LEU A 74 2.23 5.62 0.76
CA LEU A 74 2.76 4.98 -0.44
C LEU A 74 4.13 4.35 -0.16
N GLU A 75 4.97 5.01 0.61
CA GLU A 75 6.31 4.51 0.97
C GLU A 75 6.24 3.20 1.74
N SER A 76 5.27 3.04 2.64
CA SER A 76 5.06 1.78 3.38
C SER A 76 4.76 0.62 2.45
N VAL A 77 4.02 0.87 1.37
CA VAL A 77 3.70 -0.16 0.37
C VAL A 77 4.96 -0.55 -0.39
N HIS A 78 5.77 0.42 -0.84
CA HIS A 78 7.05 0.15 -1.48
C HIS A 78 7.98 -0.67 -0.58
N GLU A 79 8.09 -0.29 0.68
CA GLU A 79 8.93 -1.01 1.66
C GLU A 79 8.46 -2.44 1.89
N ALA A 80 7.16 -2.66 2.01
CA ALA A 80 6.61 -3.99 2.20
C ALA A 80 6.89 -4.90 1.00
N ILE A 81 6.73 -4.39 -0.21
CA ILE A 81 7.03 -5.12 -1.45
C ILE A 81 8.53 -5.43 -1.54
N ALA A 82 9.38 -4.48 -1.21
CA ALA A 82 10.83 -4.70 -1.17
C ALA A 82 11.22 -5.76 -0.14
N LYS A 83 10.64 -5.73 1.05
CA LYS A 83 10.88 -6.77 2.08
C LYS A 83 10.45 -8.16 1.64
N ALA A 84 9.47 -8.24 0.74
CA ALA A 84 9.04 -9.50 0.15
C ALA A 84 10.01 -10.02 -0.94
N GLY A 85 10.95 -9.21 -1.37
CA GLY A 85 11.99 -9.58 -2.33
C GLY A 85 11.94 -8.87 -3.67
N HIS A 86 11.06 -7.88 -3.86
CA HIS A 86 10.84 -7.22 -5.14
C HIS A 86 11.23 -5.74 -5.09
N ASP A 87 12.20 -5.35 -5.89
CA ASP A 87 12.64 -3.96 -5.97
C ASP A 87 11.56 -3.05 -6.53
N THR A 88 11.45 -1.86 -5.96
CA THR A 88 10.58 -0.79 -6.43
C THR A 88 11.38 0.49 -6.62
N PRO A 89 10.84 1.54 -7.27
CA PRO A 89 11.57 2.81 -7.41
C PRO A 89 11.98 3.47 -6.10
N LEU A 90 11.24 3.23 -5.01
CA LEU A 90 11.49 3.87 -3.71
C LEU A 90 12.15 2.93 -2.69
N ALA A 91 12.21 1.63 -2.95
CA ALA A 91 12.73 0.66 -2.00
C ALA A 91 13.43 -0.49 -2.70
N THR A 92 14.54 -0.91 -2.14
CA THR A 92 15.34 -2.02 -2.66
C THR A 92 15.17 -3.24 -1.75
N ALA A 93 14.89 -4.39 -2.34
CA ALA A 93 14.82 -5.64 -1.60
C ALA A 93 16.17 -5.96 -0.95
N PRO A 94 16.19 -6.46 0.29
CA PRO A 94 17.42 -6.98 0.88
C PRO A 94 17.97 -8.12 0.02
N ASP A 95 19.28 -8.13 -0.20
CA ASP A 95 19.92 -9.13 -1.05
C ASP A 95 19.60 -10.55 -0.61
N GLU A 96 19.61 -10.80 0.70
CA GLU A 96 19.29 -12.12 1.27
C GLU A 96 17.86 -12.56 0.94
N VAL A 97 16.92 -11.66 0.94
CA VAL A 97 15.53 -11.97 0.61
C VAL A 97 15.39 -12.26 -0.88
N TYR A 98 15.99 -11.42 -1.71
CA TYR A 98 16.02 -11.64 -3.16
C TYR A 98 16.62 -12.99 -3.52
N GLU A 99 17.80 -13.32 -2.98
CA GLU A 99 18.50 -14.55 -3.26
C GLU A 99 17.71 -15.80 -2.85
N ASN A 100 16.85 -15.69 -1.87
CA ASN A 100 15.99 -16.78 -1.38
C ASN A 100 14.65 -16.88 -2.12
N LEU A 101 14.40 -16.05 -3.11
CA LEU A 101 13.21 -16.19 -3.95
C LEU A 101 13.25 -17.50 -4.74
N PRO A 102 12.08 -18.07 -5.09
CA PRO A 102 12.04 -19.17 -6.04
C PRO A 102 12.80 -18.82 -7.32
N LEU A 103 13.45 -19.80 -7.92
CA LEU A 103 14.29 -19.57 -9.14
C LEU A 103 13.54 -18.84 -10.24
N CYS A 104 12.23 -19.11 -10.40
CA CYS A 104 11.42 -18.44 -11.41
C CYS A 104 11.15 -16.96 -11.09
N CYS A 105 11.46 -16.51 -9.88
CA CYS A 105 11.28 -15.12 -9.43
C CYS A 105 12.58 -14.32 -9.40
N LEU A 106 13.70 -14.92 -9.75
CA LEU A 106 15.00 -14.23 -9.79
C LEU A 106 15.07 -13.34 -11.03
N TYR A 107 14.53 -12.15 -10.88
CA TYR A 107 14.55 -11.13 -11.94
C TYR A 107 15.93 -10.48 -12.05
N ASP A 108 16.24 -9.92 -13.22
CA ASP A 108 17.47 -9.18 -13.43
C ASP A 108 17.41 -7.86 -12.65
N ARG A 109 18.24 -7.73 -11.63
CA ARG A 109 18.36 -6.50 -10.87
C ARG A 109 19.17 -5.50 -11.68
N LYS A 110 18.58 -4.34 -11.93
CA LYS A 110 19.33 -3.22 -12.49
C LYS A 110 20.43 -2.86 -11.50
N LYS A 111 21.69 -2.92 -11.95
CA LYS A 111 22.80 -2.40 -11.16
C LYS A 111 22.51 -0.94 -10.88
N LYS A 112 22.49 -0.58 -9.60
CA LYS A 112 22.50 0.83 -9.25
C LYS A 112 23.79 1.40 -9.80
N GLU A 113 23.69 2.29 -10.75
CA GLU A 113 24.82 3.11 -11.14
C GLU A 113 25.17 3.97 -9.92
N GLU A 114 26.34 3.72 -9.37
CA GLU A 114 26.90 4.56 -8.32
C GLU A 114 27.26 5.94 -8.90
#